data_943607588e3f52deff037f097264bbb7
#
_entry.id   943607588e3f52deff037f097264bbb7
#
_cell.length_a   1.000
_cell.length_b   1.000
_cell.length_c   1.000
_cell.angle_alpha   90.00
_cell.angle_beta   90.00
_cell.angle_gamma   90.00
#
_symmetry.space_group_name_H-M   'P 1'
#
loop_
_entity.id
_entity.type
_entity.pdbx_description
1 polymer ?
#
loop_
_entity_poly.entity_id
_entity_poly.type
_entity_poly.pdbx_seq_one_letter_code
_entity_poly.pdbx_strand_id
1 'polypeptide(L)'
;MDEKGFLIGVLRKMRRVYSKEAFQKGNIIAAGQDGNREWITLVASICINGSWIPLILIYQAVSGDVQNTWVTEVNPIDYNVHFASTATGWTNENLGFEWLTNIFDRFTKGKARQGRDYRLLILDGHNSHLNMRFIDWCGLHRIILAFFPSHSTHRLQPLDVSLFGPLAQFYSKEADLWLQQCTGLRSFTKRDFFTIFWVAFTKAFSKKNILSAFKKTGLQPREYDHMVKAVTR
;
A
#
# COMPACT_ATOMS: atom_id res chain seq x y z
N MET A 1 2.43 -7.35 -6.79
CA MET A 1 1.34 -6.52 -6.27
C MET A 1 0.97 -7.01 -4.88
N ASP A 2 0.57 -6.11 -4.01
CA ASP A 2 0.18 -6.44 -2.64
C ASP A 2 -0.66 -5.32 -2.02
N GLU A 3 -1.33 -5.61 -0.90
CA GLU A 3 -2.26 -4.72 -0.21
C GLU A 3 -1.76 -4.33 1.17
N LYS A 4 -1.97 -3.06 1.53
CA LYS A 4 -1.68 -2.55 2.85
C LYS A 4 -2.83 -1.71 3.39
N GLY A 5 -3.44 -2.17 4.47
CA GLY A 5 -4.51 -1.43 5.13
C GLY A 5 -3.99 -0.34 6.08
N PHE A 6 -4.75 0.75 6.12
CA PHE A 6 -4.58 1.87 7.05
C PHE A 6 -5.88 2.09 7.80
N LEU A 7 -5.81 2.07 9.10
CA LEU A 7 -6.94 2.38 9.98
C LEU A 7 -6.94 3.89 10.26
N ILE A 8 -8.03 4.56 9.91
CA ILE A 8 -8.24 5.99 10.14
C ILE A 8 -8.70 6.19 11.58
N GLY A 9 -8.21 7.24 12.24
CA GLY A 9 -8.56 7.56 13.62
C GLY A 9 -7.76 6.82 14.70
N VAL A 10 -7.01 5.78 14.35
CA VAL A 10 -6.16 5.06 15.31
C VAL A 10 -4.69 5.29 14.98
N LEU A 11 -4.06 6.19 15.67
CA LEU A 11 -2.61 6.31 15.62
C LEU A 11 -1.99 5.26 16.55
N ARG A 12 -0.93 4.58 16.08
CA ARG A 12 -0.18 3.64 16.91
C ARG A 12 0.22 4.32 18.22
N LYS A 13 0.10 3.60 19.33
CA LYS A 13 0.63 4.06 20.63
C LYS A 13 2.14 4.31 20.48
N MET A 14 2.54 5.54 20.22
CA MET A 14 3.93 5.92 20.34
C MET A 14 4.27 6.06 21.83
N ARG A 15 5.44 5.56 22.21
CA ARG A 15 5.98 5.84 23.54
C ARG A 15 6.29 7.34 23.59
N ARG A 16 5.52 8.07 24.36
CA ARG A 16 5.76 9.50 24.61
C ARG A 16 6.48 9.63 25.94
N VAL A 17 7.56 10.40 25.96
CA VAL A 17 8.25 10.76 27.19
C VAL A 17 7.65 12.08 27.66
N TYR A 18 7.04 12.06 28.81
CA TYR A 18 6.52 13.26 29.47
C TYR A 18 7.45 13.64 30.62
N SER A 19 7.56 14.95 30.91
CA SER A 19 8.21 15.37 32.13
C SER A 19 7.39 14.91 33.34
N LYS A 20 8.05 14.64 34.45
CA LYS A 20 7.39 14.23 35.71
C LYS A 20 6.32 15.24 36.15
N GLU A 21 6.56 16.53 35.90
CA GLU A 21 5.66 17.62 36.20
C GLU A 21 4.40 17.62 35.32
N ALA A 22 4.53 17.33 34.01
CA ALA A 22 3.41 17.23 33.08
C ALA A 22 2.52 16.04 33.44
N PHE A 23 3.13 14.94 33.88
CA PHE A 23 2.42 13.75 34.35
C PHE A 23 1.62 14.04 35.64
N GLN A 24 2.23 14.73 36.61
CA GLN A 24 1.61 15.06 37.89
C GLN A 24 0.47 16.10 37.77
N LYS A 25 0.56 17.01 36.79
CA LYS A 25 -0.48 18.03 36.53
C LYS A 25 -1.65 17.52 35.72
N GLY A 26 -1.65 16.24 35.30
CA GLY A 26 -2.71 15.67 34.46
C GLY A 26 -2.82 16.27 33.04
N ASN A 27 -1.85 17.08 32.62
CA ASN A 27 -1.79 17.72 31.30
C ASN A 27 -1.33 16.72 30.19
N ILE A 28 -1.72 15.48 30.33
CA ILE A 28 -1.47 14.46 29.32
C ILE A 28 -2.67 14.48 28.39
N ILE A 29 -2.53 15.12 27.24
CA ILE A 29 -3.48 14.94 26.15
C ILE A 29 -3.28 13.52 25.63
N ALA A 30 -4.14 12.60 26.07
CA ALA A 30 -4.23 11.29 25.45
C ALA A 30 -4.51 11.52 23.96
N ALA A 31 -3.78 10.83 23.08
CA ALA A 31 -4.15 10.83 21.68
C ALA A 31 -5.61 10.40 21.60
N GLY A 32 -6.49 11.30 21.19
CA GLY A 32 -7.92 11.01 21.10
C GLY A 32 -8.10 9.81 20.20
N GLN A 33 -8.51 8.69 20.76
CA GLN A 33 -9.02 7.58 20.00
C GLN A 33 -10.43 7.98 19.58
N ASP A 34 -10.54 8.52 18.37
CA ASP A 34 -11.84 8.65 17.74
C ASP A 34 -12.37 7.23 17.52
N GLY A 35 -13.57 6.92 17.97
CA GLY A 35 -14.17 5.58 17.87
C GLY A 35 -14.51 5.17 16.43
N ASN A 36 -14.23 6.02 15.46
CA ASN A 36 -14.49 5.78 14.05
C ASN A 36 -13.35 4.91 13.45
N ARG A 37 -13.62 3.62 13.30
CA ARG A 37 -12.70 2.65 12.69
C ARG A 37 -12.96 2.56 11.20
N GLU A 38 -12.60 3.59 10.47
CA GLU A 38 -12.68 3.59 9.02
C GLU A 38 -11.39 3.03 8.41
N TRP A 39 -11.54 2.36 7.28
CA TRP A 39 -10.45 1.65 6.64
C TRP A 39 -10.15 2.21 5.26
N ILE A 40 -8.85 2.30 4.92
CA ILE A 40 -8.38 2.62 3.58
C ILE A 40 -7.29 1.61 3.23
N THR A 41 -7.43 0.95 2.07
CA THR A 41 -6.45 -0.01 1.58
C THR A 41 -5.65 0.58 0.43
N LEU A 42 -4.34 0.49 0.53
CA LEU A 42 -3.41 0.72 -0.56
C LEU A 42 -3.22 -0.58 -1.34
N VAL A 43 -3.46 -0.56 -2.64
CA VAL A 43 -2.98 -1.59 -3.57
C VAL A 43 -1.73 -1.06 -4.26
N ALA A 44 -0.59 -1.65 -3.96
CA ALA A 44 0.71 -1.22 -4.48
C ALA A 44 1.34 -2.28 -5.38
N SER A 45 2.05 -1.82 -6.41
CA SER A 45 2.81 -2.70 -7.30
C SER A 45 4.13 -2.05 -7.66
N ILE A 46 5.19 -2.83 -7.55
CA ILE A 46 6.56 -2.41 -7.84
C ILE A 46 7.17 -3.25 -8.96
N CYS A 47 8.08 -2.64 -9.68
CA CYS A 47 8.79 -3.28 -10.78
C CYS A 47 10.26 -3.48 -10.42
N ILE A 48 10.85 -4.53 -10.96
CA ILE A 48 12.25 -4.92 -10.72
C ILE A 48 13.28 -3.86 -11.16
N ASN A 49 12.88 -2.92 -12.01
CA ASN A 49 13.72 -1.78 -12.42
C ASN A 49 13.73 -0.62 -11.39
N GLY A 50 13.07 -0.80 -10.25
CA GLY A 50 12.99 0.20 -9.19
C GLY A 50 11.89 1.24 -9.36
N SER A 51 10.98 1.05 -10.33
CA SER A 51 9.77 1.87 -10.48
C SER A 51 8.56 1.21 -9.83
N TRP A 52 7.50 1.98 -9.65
CA TRP A 52 6.17 1.51 -9.31
C TRP A 52 5.18 1.90 -10.42
N ILE A 53 4.03 1.23 -10.48
CA ILE A 53 2.92 1.59 -11.37
C ILE A 53 1.83 2.27 -10.54
N PRO A 54 0.87 2.98 -11.17
CA PRO A 54 -0.17 3.70 -10.43
C PRO A 54 -0.79 2.85 -9.35
N LEU A 55 -0.96 3.44 -8.18
CA LEU A 55 -1.52 2.77 -7.02
C LEU A 55 -3.04 2.97 -6.97
N ILE A 56 -3.74 2.08 -6.24
CA ILE A 56 -5.14 2.29 -5.90
C ILE A 56 -5.24 2.54 -4.40
N LEU A 57 -6.06 3.52 -4.03
CA LEU A 57 -6.52 3.74 -2.66
C LEU A 57 -8.01 3.39 -2.59
N ILE A 58 -8.34 2.35 -1.82
CA ILE A 58 -9.70 1.86 -1.67
C ILE A 58 -10.24 2.37 -0.34
N TYR A 59 -11.22 3.25 -0.42
CA TYR A 59 -11.88 3.82 0.75
C TYR A 59 -13.06 2.96 1.20
N GLN A 60 -13.16 2.69 2.47
CA GLN A 60 -14.36 2.08 3.01
C GLN A 60 -15.55 3.04 2.90
N ALA A 61 -16.58 2.65 2.12
CA ALA A 61 -17.79 3.44 1.92
C ALA A 61 -18.99 2.50 1.73
N VAL A 62 -19.98 2.63 2.60
CA VAL A 62 -21.21 1.82 2.53
C VAL A 62 -22.02 2.18 1.28
N SER A 63 -21.96 3.44 0.82
CA SER A 63 -22.59 3.89 -0.43
C SER A 63 -21.97 3.31 -1.69
N GLY A 64 -20.76 2.75 -1.60
CA GLY A 64 -20.00 2.28 -2.77
C GLY A 64 -19.31 3.39 -3.57
N ASP A 65 -19.47 4.66 -3.19
CA ASP A 65 -18.92 5.80 -3.91
C ASP A 65 -17.82 6.52 -3.11
N VAL A 66 -16.77 6.95 -3.80
CA VAL A 66 -15.76 7.84 -3.22
C VAL A 66 -16.37 9.24 -3.13
N GLN A 67 -16.47 9.77 -1.90
CA GLN A 67 -16.96 11.13 -1.74
C GLN A 67 -15.91 12.14 -2.23
N ASN A 68 -16.34 13.08 -3.07
CA ASN A 68 -15.45 14.12 -3.60
C ASN A 68 -14.70 14.88 -2.48
N THR A 69 -15.32 15.06 -1.33
CA THR A 69 -14.72 15.73 -0.18
C THR A 69 -13.48 15.04 0.39
N TRP A 70 -13.27 13.75 0.10
CA TRP A 70 -12.08 13.01 0.56
C TRP A 70 -10.85 13.25 -0.31
N VAL A 71 -11.07 13.67 -1.56
CA VAL A 71 -10.05 13.79 -2.59
C VAL A 71 -10.05 15.14 -3.30
N THR A 72 -10.71 16.14 -2.73
CA THR A 72 -10.95 17.47 -3.38
C THR A 72 -9.67 18.17 -3.81
N GLU A 73 -8.59 18.02 -3.06
CA GLU A 73 -7.30 18.69 -3.32
C GLU A 73 -6.34 17.83 -4.13
N VAL A 74 -6.79 16.64 -4.60
CA VAL A 74 -5.93 15.68 -5.26
C VAL A 74 -6.30 15.56 -6.73
N ASN A 75 -5.38 15.97 -7.61
CA ASN A 75 -5.49 15.62 -9.02
C ASN A 75 -4.87 14.22 -9.23
N PRO A 76 -5.66 13.17 -9.52
CA PRO A 76 -5.15 11.80 -9.67
C PRO A 76 -4.04 11.67 -10.73
N ILE A 77 -4.06 12.52 -11.74
CA ILE A 77 -3.07 12.50 -12.85
C ILE A 77 -1.68 12.88 -12.33
N ASP A 78 -1.61 13.91 -11.48
CA ASP A 78 -0.33 14.44 -10.98
C ASP A 78 0.35 13.46 -10.02
N TYR A 79 -0.45 12.63 -9.35
CA TYR A 79 0.02 11.67 -8.35
C TYR A 79 0.11 10.23 -8.84
N ASN A 80 -0.35 9.92 -10.07
CA ASN A 80 -0.45 8.54 -10.56
C ASN A 80 -1.19 7.63 -9.57
N VAL A 81 -2.35 8.06 -9.09
CA VAL A 81 -3.19 7.36 -8.12
C VAL A 81 -4.60 7.19 -8.65
N HIS A 82 -5.21 6.04 -8.37
CA HIS A 82 -6.62 5.77 -8.62
C HIS A 82 -7.34 5.66 -7.28
N PHE A 83 -8.54 6.21 -7.21
CA PHE A 83 -9.40 6.13 -6.04
C PHE A 83 -10.55 5.18 -6.34
N ALA A 84 -10.81 4.28 -5.41
CA ALA A 84 -11.92 3.34 -5.45
C ALA A 84 -12.61 3.29 -4.09
N SER A 85 -13.78 2.69 -4.03
CA SER A 85 -14.47 2.43 -2.78
C SER A 85 -15.12 1.06 -2.78
N THR A 86 -15.20 0.47 -1.60
CA THR A 86 -15.97 -0.75 -1.33
C THR A 86 -16.60 -0.65 0.06
N ALA A 87 -17.65 -1.43 0.30
CA ALA A 87 -18.29 -1.45 1.61
C ALA A 87 -17.35 -1.85 2.75
N THR A 88 -16.38 -2.70 2.46
CA THR A 88 -15.39 -3.20 3.43
C THR A 88 -14.10 -2.41 3.46
N GLY A 89 -13.81 -1.61 2.42
CA GLY A 89 -12.52 -0.94 2.23
C GLY A 89 -11.40 -1.88 1.72
N TRP A 90 -11.72 -3.13 1.35
CA TRP A 90 -10.79 -4.11 0.78
C TRP A 90 -11.06 -4.33 -0.70
N THR A 91 -10.06 -4.84 -1.40
CA THR A 91 -10.21 -5.26 -2.80
C THR A 91 -11.22 -6.40 -2.90
N ASN A 92 -11.92 -6.44 -4.02
CA ASN A 92 -12.79 -7.52 -4.45
C ASN A 92 -12.40 -8.00 -5.86
N GLU A 93 -13.04 -9.07 -6.34
CA GLU A 93 -12.76 -9.65 -7.66
C GLU A 93 -12.85 -8.64 -8.82
N ASN A 94 -13.84 -7.75 -8.78
CA ASN A 94 -14.04 -6.74 -9.83
C ASN A 94 -12.90 -5.72 -9.82
N LEU A 95 -12.57 -5.16 -8.67
CA LEU A 95 -11.45 -4.22 -8.53
C LEU A 95 -10.11 -4.87 -8.88
N GLY A 96 -9.91 -6.15 -8.52
CA GLY A 96 -8.73 -6.91 -8.92
C GLY A 96 -8.60 -7.01 -10.43
N PHE A 97 -9.70 -7.30 -11.13
CA PHE A 97 -9.73 -7.38 -12.58
C PHE A 97 -9.55 -5.99 -13.24
N GLU A 98 -10.18 -4.94 -12.72
CA GLU A 98 -9.98 -3.57 -13.18
C GLU A 98 -8.53 -3.12 -12.98
N TRP A 99 -7.92 -3.44 -11.86
CA TRP A 99 -6.50 -3.20 -11.64
C TRP A 99 -5.62 -3.90 -12.70
N LEU A 100 -5.91 -5.17 -13.00
CA LEU A 100 -5.15 -5.93 -14.00
C LEU A 100 -5.23 -5.27 -15.38
N THR A 101 -6.43 -4.89 -15.82
CA THR A 101 -6.69 -4.38 -17.18
C THR A 101 -6.29 -2.92 -17.33
N ASN A 102 -6.71 -2.07 -16.40
CA ASN A 102 -6.60 -0.62 -16.53
C ASN A 102 -5.29 -0.07 -15.94
N ILE A 103 -4.64 -0.82 -15.04
CA ILE A 103 -3.40 -0.37 -14.42
C ILE A 103 -2.24 -1.27 -14.84
N PHE A 104 -2.23 -2.55 -14.47
CA PHE A 104 -1.08 -3.41 -14.75
C PHE A 104 -0.82 -3.53 -16.25
N ASP A 105 -1.79 -3.94 -17.05
CA ASP A 105 -1.60 -4.09 -18.50
C ASP A 105 -1.23 -2.77 -19.14
N ARG A 106 -1.99 -1.72 -18.89
CA ARG A 106 -1.79 -0.39 -19.47
C ARG A 106 -0.39 0.17 -19.22
N PHE A 107 0.11 0.10 -17.97
CA PHE A 107 1.38 0.73 -17.56
C PHE A 107 2.60 -0.17 -17.76
N THR A 108 2.42 -1.47 -18.01
CA THR A 108 3.53 -2.39 -18.27
C THR A 108 3.65 -2.82 -19.72
N LYS A 109 2.58 -2.74 -20.50
CA LYS A 109 2.52 -3.18 -21.90
C LYS A 109 3.55 -2.49 -22.79
N GLY A 110 3.76 -1.18 -22.62
CA GLY A 110 4.78 -0.43 -23.36
C GLY A 110 6.20 -0.95 -23.14
N LYS A 111 6.52 -1.39 -21.91
CA LYS A 111 7.83 -1.96 -21.55
C LYS A 111 8.05 -3.37 -22.15
N ALA A 112 7.00 -4.04 -22.56
CA ALA A 112 6.99 -5.38 -23.16
C ALA A 112 6.70 -5.31 -24.68
N ARG A 113 7.29 -4.36 -25.38
CA ARG A 113 7.13 -4.14 -26.84
C ARG A 113 5.65 -4.15 -27.26
N GLN A 114 4.82 -3.37 -26.56
CA GLN A 114 3.37 -3.29 -26.76
C GLN A 114 2.66 -4.65 -26.55
N GLY A 115 3.13 -5.42 -25.56
CA GLY A 115 2.55 -6.73 -25.22
C GLY A 115 3.02 -7.88 -26.10
N ARG A 116 4.05 -7.68 -26.94
CA ARG A 116 4.66 -8.77 -27.73
C ARG A 116 5.52 -9.69 -26.86
N ASP A 117 6.14 -9.14 -25.80
CA ASP A 117 6.92 -9.91 -24.83
C ASP A 117 6.06 -10.33 -23.63
N TYR A 118 6.47 -11.42 -22.98
CA TYR A 118 5.85 -11.87 -21.75
C TYR A 118 6.21 -10.93 -20.59
N ARG A 119 5.24 -10.75 -19.71
CA ARG A 119 5.37 -10.02 -18.44
C ARG A 119 5.12 -10.96 -17.28
N LEU A 120 5.95 -10.91 -16.25
CA LEU A 120 5.78 -11.70 -15.05
C LEU A 120 5.03 -10.84 -14.00
N LEU A 121 3.92 -11.34 -13.53
CA LEU A 121 3.16 -10.77 -12.42
C LEU A 121 3.22 -11.73 -11.23
N ILE A 122 3.88 -11.28 -10.15
CA ILE A 122 3.98 -12.06 -8.91
C ILE A 122 2.99 -11.49 -7.91
N LEU A 123 2.16 -12.37 -7.35
CA LEU A 123 1.08 -12.05 -6.41
C LEU A 123 1.26 -12.82 -5.12
N ASP A 124 0.64 -12.31 -4.05
CA ASP A 124 0.37 -13.12 -2.88
C ASP A 124 -0.68 -14.21 -3.25
N GLY A 125 -0.50 -15.41 -2.71
CA GLY A 125 -1.40 -16.54 -2.95
C GLY A 125 -2.78 -16.41 -2.25
N HIS A 126 -3.10 -15.27 -1.64
CA HIS A 126 -4.43 -15.01 -1.10
C HIS A 126 -5.45 -14.78 -2.24
N ASN A 127 -6.36 -15.74 -2.39
CA ASN A 127 -7.25 -15.93 -3.54
C ASN A 127 -8.37 -14.90 -3.70
N SER A 128 -8.43 -13.83 -2.93
CA SER A 128 -9.54 -12.87 -2.96
C SER A 128 -9.74 -12.13 -4.29
N HIS A 129 -8.76 -12.21 -5.21
CA HIS A 129 -8.78 -11.47 -6.48
C HIS A 129 -8.65 -12.35 -7.72
N LEU A 130 -8.44 -13.68 -7.53
CA LEU A 130 -8.17 -14.61 -8.61
C LEU A 130 -9.41 -15.39 -8.96
N ASN A 131 -10.03 -15.02 -10.05
CA ASN A 131 -11.08 -15.81 -10.70
C ASN A 131 -10.62 -16.25 -12.09
N MET A 132 -11.36 -17.13 -12.73
CA MET A 132 -11.02 -17.63 -14.07
C MET A 132 -10.88 -16.50 -15.07
N ARG A 133 -11.72 -15.46 -14.99
CA ARG A 133 -11.65 -14.26 -15.85
C ARG A 133 -10.28 -13.56 -15.76
N PHE A 134 -9.71 -13.47 -14.56
CA PHE A 134 -8.38 -12.88 -14.34
C PHE A 134 -7.28 -13.74 -14.99
N ILE A 135 -7.36 -15.06 -14.79
CA ILE A 135 -6.38 -16.02 -15.33
C ILE A 135 -6.43 -16.05 -16.86
N ASP A 136 -7.62 -16.14 -17.44
CA ASP A 136 -7.82 -16.14 -18.90
C ASP A 136 -7.30 -14.86 -19.54
N TRP A 137 -7.57 -13.71 -18.91
CA TRP A 137 -7.03 -12.43 -19.39
C TRP A 137 -5.50 -12.43 -19.39
N CYS A 138 -4.87 -12.92 -18.35
CA CYS A 138 -3.42 -13.03 -18.29
C CYS A 138 -2.87 -13.90 -19.41
N GLY A 139 -3.47 -15.06 -19.66
CA GLY A 139 -3.09 -15.96 -20.75
C GLY A 139 -3.17 -15.29 -22.12
N LEU A 140 -4.27 -14.58 -22.40
CA LEU A 140 -4.49 -13.87 -23.66
C LEU A 140 -3.52 -12.70 -23.87
N HIS A 141 -3.04 -12.07 -22.80
CA HIS A 141 -2.21 -10.86 -22.84
C HIS A 141 -0.73 -11.11 -22.53
N ARG A 142 -0.27 -12.39 -22.60
CA ARG A 142 1.11 -12.79 -22.32
C ARG A 142 1.60 -12.33 -20.95
N ILE A 143 0.75 -12.49 -19.93
CA ILE A 143 1.08 -12.22 -18.54
C ILE A 143 1.24 -13.58 -17.85
N ILE A 144 2.46 -13.88 -17.41
CA ILE A 144 2.75 -15.08 -16.62
C ILE A 144 2.43 -14.77 -15.17
N LEU A 145 1.51 -15.53 -14.58
CA LEU A 145 1.19 -15.45 -13.17
C LEU A 145 2.12 -16.34 -12.35
N ALA A 146 2.66 -15.81 -11.28
CA ALA A 146 3.39 -16.56 -10.28
C ALA A 146 2.89 -16.17 -8.88
N PHE A 147 2.89 -17.14 -7.97
CA PHE A 147 2.42 -16.95 -6.61
C PHE A 147 3.52 -17.27 -5.62
N PHE A 148 3.59 -16.48 -4.56
CA PHE A 148 4.46 -16.85 -3.44
C PHE A 148 3.89 -18.09 -2.74
N PRO A 149 4.75 -19.01 -2.27
CA PRO A 149 4.30 -20.14 -1.46
C PRO A 149 3.52 -19.67 -0.24
N SER A 150 2.56 -20.47 0.20
CA SER A 150 1.77 -20.18 1.40
C SER A 150 2.68 -19.88 2.60
N HIS A 151 2.31 -18.92 3.42
CA HIS A 151 3.04 -18.48 4.61
C HIS A 151 4.47 -17.96 4.37
N SER A 152 4.84 -17.60 3.13
CA SER A 152 6.19 -17.13 2.80
C SER A 152 6.26 -15.62 2.48
N THR A 153 5.15 -14.93 2.39
CA THR A 153 5.05 -13.51 1.96
C THR A 153 5.92 -12.60 2.82
N HIS A 154 5.89 -12.77 4.14
CA HIS A 154 6.73 -12.02 5.08
C HIS A 154 8.25 -12.20 4.86
N ARG A 155 8.68 -13.17 4.04
CA ARG A 155 10.09 -13.45 3.72
C ARG A 155 10.45 -13.23 2.27
N LEU A 156 9.52 -13.49 1.35
CA LEU A 156 9.78 -13.51 -0.09
C LEU A 156 9.13 -12.34 -0.84
N GLN A 157 8.12 -11.67 -0.26
CA GLN A 157 7.42 -10.58 -0.92
C GLN A 157 8.13 -9.24 -0.68
N PRO A 158 8.69 -8.59 -1.72
CA PRO A 158 9.48 -7.37 -1.53
C PRO A 158 8.72 -6.23 -0.85
N LEU A 159 7.40 -6.12 -1.07
CA LEU A 159 6.54 -5.11 -0.46
C LEU A 159 6.49 -5.29 1.06
N ASP A 160 6.23 -6.50 1.53
CA ASP A 160 6.15 -6.83 2.96
C ASP A 160 7.51 -6.75 3.65
N VAL A 161 8.54 -7.32 3.01
CA VAL A 161 9.89 -7.43 3.61
C VAL A 161 10.52 -6.06 3.82
N SER A 162 10.28 -5.09 2.93
CA SER A 162 11.11 -3.89 2.92
C SER A 162 10.38 -2.55 2.73
N LEU A 163 9.13 -2.53 2.31
CA LEU A 163 8.45 -1.28 1.95
C LEU A 163 7.28 -0.94 2.88
N PHE A 164 6.43 -1.89 3.20
CA PHE A 164 5.25 -1.63 4.02
C PHE A 164 5.57 -1.30 5.48
N GLY A 165 6.65 -1.87 6.03
CA GLY A 165 7.14 -1.51 7.35
C GLY A 165 7.55 -0.03 7.45
N PRO A 166 8.53 0.41 6.65
CA PRO A 166 8.91 1.82 6.56
C PRO A 166 7.75 2.76 6.21
N LEU A 167 6.87 2.38 5.27
CA LEU A 167 5.68 3.16 4.94
C LEU A 167 4.81 3.42 6.18
N ALA A 168 4.53 2.38 6.96
CA ALA A 168 3.73 2.51 8.17
C ALA A 168 4.41 3.38 9.23
N GLN A 169 5.75 3.34 9.33
CA GLN A 169 6.52 4.18 10.24
C GLN A 169 6.48 5.66 9.82
N PHE A 170 6.73 5.95 8.53
CA PHE A 170 6.64 7.31 8.02
C PHE A 170 5.23 7.87 8.13
N TYR A 171 4.22 7.07 7.78
CA TYR A 171 2.83 7.47 7.92
C TYR A 171 2.47 7.84 9.38
N SER A 172 2.84 6.99 10.33
CA SER A 172 2.58 7.29 11.76
C SER A 172 3.27 8.57 12.21
N LYS A 173 4.52 8.80 11.76
CA LYS A 173 5.26 10.02 12.09
C LYS A 173 4.60 11.27 11.51
N GLU A 174 4.21 11.25 10.25
CA GLU A 174 3.55 12.40 9.60
C GLU A 174 2.17 12.67 10.22
N ALA A 175 1.42 11.61 10.55
CA ALA A 175 0.14 11.74 11.23
C ALA A 175 0.27 12.35 12.64
N ASP A 176 1.31 11.96 13.39
CA ASP A 176 1.61 12.56 14.69
C ASP A 176 1.97 14.05 14.58
N LEU A 177 2.78 14.43 13.57
CA LEU A 177 3.13 15.83 13.31
C LEU A 177 1.87 16.65 12.97
N TRP A 178 0.99 16.10 12.12
CA TRP A 178 -0.27 16.73 11.77
C TRP A 178 -1.16 16.95 13.00
N LEU A 179 -1.29 15.96 13.88
CA LEU A 179 -2.08 16.09 15.13
C LEU A 179 -1.50 17.14 16.07
N GLN A 180 -0.17 17.24 16.17
CA GLN A 180 0.47 18.28 16.98
C GLN A 180 0.16 19.68 16.45
N GLN A 181 0.14 19.87 15.14
CA GLN A 181 -0.21 21.15 14.50
C GLN A 181 -1.68 21.51 14.73
N CYS A 182 -2.57 20.52 14.75
CA CYS A 182 -4.00 20.73 15.01
C CYS A 182 -4.34 20.97 16.50
N THR A 183 -3.33 21.00 17.39
CA THR A 183 -3.51 21.21 18.85
C THR A 183 -4.53 20.26 19.50
N GLY A 184 -4.80 19.11 18.89
CA GLY A 184 -5.77 18.12 19.38
C GLY A 184 -7.25 18.50 19.22
N LEU A 185 -7.55 19.61 18.57
CA LEU A 185 -8.92 20.11 18.38
C LEU A 185 -9.66 19.51 17.19
N ARG A 186 -8.95 18.79 16.31
CA ARG A 186 -9.52 18.22 15.08
C ARG A 186 -9.23 16.73 15.01
N SER A 187 -10.26 15.92 14.75
CA SER A 187 -10.15 14.50 14.50
C SER A 187 -9.54 14.24 13.12
N PHE A 188 -8.71 13.22 13.03
CA PHE A 188 -8.13 12.75 11.78
C PHE A 188 -9.19 11.99 10.95
N THR A 189 -9.42 12.42 9.71
CA THR A 189 -10.48 11.92 8.84
C THR A 189 -9.94 11.39 7.52
N LYS A 190 -10.79 10.74 6.71
CA LYS A 190 -10.47 10.31 5.35
C LYS A 190 -9.95 11.45 4.45
N ARG A 191 -10.42 12.68 4.66
CA ARG A 191 -9.96 13.87 3.92
C ARG A 191 -8.48 14.16 4.17
N ASP A 192 -8.02 13.97 5.40
CA ASP A 192 -6.66 14.30 5.81
C ASP A 192 -5.65 13.20 5.40
N PHE A 193 -6.17 11.99 5.10
CA PHE A 193 -5.37 10.79 4.84
C PHE A 193 -4.39 10.97 3.68
N PHE A 194 -4.87 11.42 2.52
CA PHE A 194 -4.06 11.41 1.31
C PHE A 194 -2.81 12.27 1.44
N THR A 195 -2.92 13.47 1.97
CA THR A 195 -1.79 14.40 2.13
C THR A 195 -0.68 13.80 2.99
N ILE A 196 -1.07 13.19 4.11
CA ILE A 196 -0.14 12.54 5.03
C ILE A 196 0.44 11.26 4.43
N PHE A 197 -0.42 10.44 3.81
CA PHE A 197 -0.04 9.21 3.14
C PHE A 197 0.97 9.46 2.03
N TRP A 198 0.76 10.48 1.19
CA TRP A 198 1.62 10.73 0.05
C TRP A 198 3.05 11.10 0.44
N VAL A 199 3.22 11.90 1.47
CA VAL A 199 4.54 12.23 2.03
C VAL A 199 5.25 10.97 2.53
N ALA A 200 4.53 10.09 3.22
CA ALA A 200 5.08 8.82 3.70
C ALA A 200 5.40 7.86 2.55
N PHE A 201 4.50 7.78 1.55
CA PHE A 201 4.65 6.92 0.38
C PHE A 201 5.90 7.28 -0.43
N THR A 202 6.09 8.54 -0.78
CA THR A 202 7.25 9.00 -1.55
C THR A 202 8.58 8.72 -0.85
N LYS A 203 8.62 8.83 0.48
CA LYS A 203 9.79 8.45 1.29
C LYS A 203 10.06 6.95 1.28
N ALA A 204 9.01 6.14 1.39
CA ALA A 204 9.13 4.68 1.46
C ALA A 204 9.40 4.04 0.08
N PHE A 205 8.72 4.50 -0.97
CA PHE A 205 8.76 3.91 -2.32
C PHE A 205 9.78 4.56 -3.25
N SER A 206 10.92 4.99 -2.71
CA SER A 206 12.03 5.48 -3.51
C SER A 206 12.62 4.35 -4.37
N LYS A 207 13.19 4.71 -5.54
CA LYS A 207 13.85 3.74 -6.44
C LYS A 207 14.88 2.88 -5.70
N LYS A 208 15.69 3.50 -4.81
CA LYS A 208 16.69 2.81 -3.99
C LYS A 208 16.06 1.75 -3.08
N ASN A 209 14.96 2.09 -2.42
CA ASN A 209 14.28 1.17 -1.52
C ASN A 209 13.64 0.01 -2.27
N ILE A 210 13.02 0.27 -3.43
CA ILE A 210 12.41 -0.77 -4.27
C ILE A 210 13.49 -1.76 -4.76
N LEU A 211 14.60 -1.28 -5.29
CA LEU A 211 15.71 -2.15 -5.72
C LEU A 211 16.26 -2.97 -4.54
N SER A 212 16.43 -2.35 -3.38
CA SER A 212 16.87 -3.04 -2.17
C SER A 212 15.87 -4.12 -1.73
N ALA A 213 14.56 -3.87 -1.89
CA ALA A 213 13.51 -4.84 -1.56
C ALA A 213 13.62 -6.11 -2.43
N PHE A 214 13.78 -5.95 -3.73
CA PHE A 214 14.01 -7.09 -4.65
C PHE A 214 15.31 -7.84 -4.35
N LYS A 215 16.37 -7.12 -4.01
CA LYS A 215 17.64 -7.73 -3.63
C LYS A 215 17.52 -8.57 -2.34
N LYS A 216 16.88 -8.03 -1.32
CA LYS A 216 16.70 -8.71 -0.03
C LYS A 216 15.88 -10.00 -0.13
N THR A 217 14.95 -10.06 -1.07
CA THR A 217 14.11 -11.24 -1.32
C THR A 217 14.69 -12.21 -2.33
N GLY A 218 15.89 -11.92 -2.87
CA GLY A 218 16.58 -12.77 -3.84
C GLY A 218 15.98 -12.76 -5.25
N LEU A 219 15.00 -11.89 -5.52
CA LEU A 219 14.38 -11.77 -6.84
C LEU A 219 15.25 -10.99 -7.82
N GLN A 220 16.25 -10.21 -7.33
CA GLN A 220 17.23 -9.50 -8.15
C GLN A 220 18.48 -9.10 -7.32
N PRO A 221 19.71 -9.22 -7.86
CA PRO A 221 20.08 -10.07 -8.99
C PRO A 221 19.78 -11.51 -8.62
N ARG A 222 19.88 -12.46 -9.56
CA ARG A 222 19.55 -13.89 -9.35
C ARG A 222 20.47 -14.57 -8.32
N GLU A 223 20.50 -14.07 -7.11
CA GLU A 223 21.25 -14.63 -5.98
C GLU A 223 20.30 -15.59 -5.23
N TYR A 224 20.20 -16.81 -5.74
CA TYR A 224 19.44 -17.90 -5.12
C TYR A 224 19.78 -18.12 -3.65
N ASP A 225 21.03 -17.83 -3.25
CA ASP A 225 21.49 -17.96 -1.85
C ASP A 225 20.71 -17.09 -0.86
N HIS A 226 20.23 -15.92 -1.26
CA HIS A 226 19.40 -15.07 -0.40
C HIS A 226 18.01 -15.66 -0.20
N MET A 227 17.40 -16.25 -1.23
CA MET A 227 16.09 -16.90 -1.11
C MET A 227 16.19 -18.13 -0.21
N VAL A 228 17.19 -18.98 -0.40
CA VAL A 228 17.39 -20.20 0.39
C VAL A 228 17.58 -19.83 1.86
N LYS A 229 18.42 -18.86 2.19
CA LYS A 229 18.64 -18.39 3.58
C LYS A 229 17.40 -17.77 4.21
N ALA A 230 16.50 -17.18 3.42
CA ALA A 230 15.26 -16.61 3.94
C ALA A 230 14.19 -17.67 4.25
N VAL A 231 14.22 -18.82 3.56
CA VAL A 231 13.25 -19.91 3.74
C VAL A 231 13.69 -20.90 4.83
N THR A 232 15.01 -21.07 5.03
CA THR A 232 15.58 -22.06 5.98
C THR A 232 15.79 -21.53 7.40
N ARG A 233 15.48 -20.27 7.69
CA ARG A 233 15.43 -19.65 9.02
C ARG A 233 13.99 -19.51 9.51
#